data_6d8629f7e8ce65f7c22a878f5b1002c5
#
_entry.id   6d8629f7e8ce65f7c22a878f5b1002c5
#
_cell.length_a   1.000
_cell.length_b   1.000
_cell.length_c   1.000
_cell.angle_alpha   90.00
_cell.angle_beta   90.00
_cell.angle_gamma   90.00
#
_symmetry.space_group_name_H-M   'P 1'
#
loop_
_entity.id
_entity.type
_entity.pdbx_description
1 polymer ?
#
loop_
_entity_poly.entity_id
_entity_poly.type
_entity_poly.pdbx_seq_one_letter_code
_entity_poly.pdbx_strand_id
1 'polypeptide(L)'
;MSNLVFDIEADGLTPTKIHCIVAMDVDTKDVFTFDNTQLDEGYNMLQTATKLIGHNIIGYDIPVVERLGHIDLSDKKIVDTLVLSRLFKPTREGNHGLEGWGYRLGFKKGDYGEQEQAWEHYTPEMLEYCKRDVVLNHKVYNALKHESKGFTPT
;
A
#
# COMPACT_ATOMS: atom_id res chain seq x y z
N MET A 1 14.24 -5.70 12.86
CA MET A 1 14.15 -4.69 11.82
C MET A 1 13.37 -5.27 10.65
N SER A 2 12.31 -4.59 10.23
CA SER A 2 11.38 -5.15 9.25
C SER A 2 11.24 -4.26 8.04
N ASN A 3 10.97 -4.90 6.91
CA ASN A 3 10.56 -4.26 5.67
C ASN A 3 9.08 -4.60 5.46
N LEU A 4 8.23 -3.59 5.40
CA LEU A 4 6.78 -3.79 5.36
C LEU A 4 6.20 -3.24 4.06
N VAL A 5 5.37 -4.05 3.40
CA VAL A 5 4.42 -3.56 2.40
C VAL A 5 3.16 -3.19 3.15
N PHE A 6 2.66 -1.98 2.96
CA PHE A 6 1.47 -1.55 3.69
C PHE A 6 0.51 -0.76 2.81
N ASP A 7 -0.73 -0.71 3.25
CA ASP A 7 -1.79 0.06 2.64
C ASP A 7 -2.76 0.50 3.73
N ILE A 8 -3.44 1.60 3.50
CA ILE A 8 -4.49 2.10 4.39
C ILE A 8 -5.76 2.28 3.60
N GLU A 9 -6.89 2.25 4.30
CA GLU A 9 -8.15 2.71 3.76
C GLU A 9 -8.64 3.87 4.63
N ALA A 10 -9.19 4.89 3.99
CA ALA A 10 -9.61 6.12 4.64
C ALA A 10 -10.90 6.63 4.01
N ASP A 11 -11.46 7.71 4.55
CA ASP A 11 -12.78 8.19 4.14
C ASP A 11 -12.79 9.08 2.88
N GLY A 12 -11.66 9.19 2.19
CA GLY A 12 -11.64 9.92 0.92
C GLY A 12 -10.25 10.37 0.51
N LEU A 13 -10.19 11.16 -0.56
CA LEU A 13 -8.95 11.69 -1.11
C LEU A 13 -8.32 12.76 -0.21
N THR A 14 -9.15 13.49 0.53
CA THR A 14 -8.72 14.44 1.56
C THR A 14 -9.25 13.92 2.90
N PRO A 15 -8.64 12.87 3.46
CA PRO A 15 -9.28 12.12 4.52
C PRO A 15 -9.29 12.87 5.85
N THR A 16 -10.33 12.59 6.64
CA THR A 16 -10.45 13.06 8.01
C THR A 16 -10.21 11.93 9.01
N LYS A 17 -10.28 10.68 8.57
CA LYS A 17 -10.01 9.51 9.42
C LYS A 17 -9.52 8.34 8.58
N ILE A 18 -8.67 7.53 9.20
CA ILE A 18 -8.23 6.25 8.65
C ILE A 18 -9.17 5.17 9.18
N HIS A 19 -9.62 4.29 8.29
CA HIS A 19 -10.50 3.19 8.66
C HIS A 19 -9.75 1.93 9.07
N CYS A 20 -8.66 1.60 8.38
CA CYS A 20 -7.87 0.42 8.69
C CYS A 20 -6.48 0.53 8.08
N ILE A 21 -5.58 -0.31 8.60
CA ILE A 21 -4.20 -0.44 8.13
C ILE A 21 -3.92 -1.93 7.97
N VAL A 22 -3.25 -2.29 6.88
CA VAL A 22 -2.73 -3.66 6.68
C VAL A 22 -1.26 -3.56 6.32
N ALA A 23 -0.45 -4.43 6.91
CA ALA A 23 0.98 -4.49 6.63
C ALA A 23 1.42 -5.94 6.48
N MET A 24 2.33 -6.19 5.54
CA MET A 24 2.93 -7.51 5.34
C MET A 24 4.44 -7.40 5.53
N ASP A 25 4.99 -8.27 6.36
CA ASP A 25 6.44 -8.41 6.47
C ASP A 25 6.96 -9.13 5.22
N VAL A 26 7.89 -8.48 4.51
CA VAL A 26 8.40 -9.00 3.24
C VAL A 26 9.18 -10.31 3.45
N ASP A 27 9.86 -10.44 4.58
CA ASP A 27 10.71 -11.60 4.83
C ASP A 27 9.92 -12.83 5.30
N THR A 28 9.02 -12.63 6.26
CA THR A 28 8.21 -13.72 6.82
C THR A 28 6.92 -13.98 6.04
N LYS A 29 6.45 -12.96 5.32
CA LYS A 29 5.16 -12.92 4.62
C LYS A 29 3.95 -12.95 5.55
N ASP A 30 4.17 -12.70 6.84
CA ASP A 30 3.07 -12.54 7.79
C ASP A 30 2.30 -11.27 7.48
N VAL A 31 0.99 -11.35 7.55
CA VAL A 31 0.09 -10.23 7.29
C VAL A 31 -0.54 -9.79 8.60
N PHE A 32 -0.43 -8.50 8.89
CA PHE A 32 -0.96 -7.89 10.12
C PHE A 32 -2.08 -6.94 9.74
N THR A 33 -3.24 -7.13 10.33
CA THR A 33 -4.42 -6.33 10.05
C THR A 33 -4.81 -5.52 11.28
N PHE A 34 -5.15 -4.26 11.05
CA PHE A 34 -5.52 -3.33 12.12
C PHE A 34 -6.84 -2.67 11.71
N ASP A 35 -7.91 -3.01 12.42
CA ASP A 35 -9.22 -2.42 12.16
C ASP A 35 -9.31 -1.01 12.76
N ASN A 36 -10.52 -0.42 12.72
CA ASN A 36 -10.72 0.95 13.19
C ASN A 36 -10.55 1.12 14.71
N THR A 37 -10.43 0.03 15.46
CA THR A 37 -10.17 0.08 16.92
C THR A 37 -8.70 -0.20 17.24
N GLN A 38 -7.88 -0.50 16.25
CA GLN A 38 -6.49 -0.94 16.43
C GLN A 38 -5.50 -0.04 15.70
N LEU A 39 -5.90 1.18 15.34
CA LEU A 39 -5.05 2.07 14.53
C LEU A 39 -3.75 2.42 15.24
N ASP A 40 -3.78 2.62 16.56
CA ASP A 40 -2.56 2.93 17.31
C ASP A 40 -1.52 1.82 17.19
N GLU A 41 -1.97 0.57 17.25
CA GLU A 41 -1.09 -0.59 17.04
C GLU A 41 -0.52 -0.59 15.63
N GLY A 42 -1.34 -0.24 14.63
CA GLY A 42 -0.90 -0.11 13.25
C GLY A 42 0.16 0.98 13.10
N TYR A 43 -0.05 2.14 13.69
CA TYR A 43 0.93 3.22 13.66
C TYR A 43 2.25 2.80 14.29
N ASN A 44 2.19 2.11 15.42
CA ASN A 44 3.37 1.61 16.10
C ASN A 44 4.15 0.64 15.21
N MET A 45 3.46 -0.24 14.50
CA MET A 45 4.11 -1.17 13.60
C MET A 45 4.84 -0.44 12.47
N LEU A 46 4.19 0.56 11.85
CA LEU A 46 4.83 1.34 10.80
C LEU A 46 6.07 2.07 11.31
N GLN A 47 6.03 2.56 12.54
CA GLN A 47 7.17 3.27 13.15
C GLN A 47 8.35 2.35 13.43
N THR A 48 8.12 1.05 13.63
CA THR A 48 9.20 0.08 13.88
C THR A 48 9.89 -0.39 12.61
N ALA A 49 9.29 -0.14 11.45
CA ALA A 49 9.83 -0.61 10.18
C ALA A 49 11.10 0.15 9.81
N THR A 50 12.03 -0.55 9.15
CA THR A 50 13.20 0.06 8.53
C THR A 50 12.86 0.61 7.16
N LYS A 51 12.06 -0.14 6.42
CA LYS A 51 11.64 0.20 5.06
C LYS A 51 10.13 0.06 4.93
N LEU A 52 9.50 1.04 4.30
CA LEU A 52 8.08 1.01 3.96
C LEU A 52 7.91 0.95 2.46
N ILE A 53 7.11 0.02 2.01
CA ILE A 53 6.85 -0.25 0.60
C ILE A 53 5.35 -0.11 0.38
N GLY A 54 4.96 0.54 -0.70
CA GLY A 54 3.55 0.65 -1.04
C GLY A 54 3.34 1.33 -2.38
N HIS A 55 2.09 1.39 -2.80
CA HIS A 55 1.72 1.96 -4.09
C HIS A 55 1.10 3.33 -3.90
N ASN A 56 1.78 4.36 -4.39
CA ASN A 56 1.43 5.77 -4.20
C ASN A 56 1.48 6.20 -2.73
N ILE A 57 2.37 5.60 -1.95
CA ILE A 57 2.45 5.93 -0.52
C ILE A 57 3.12 7.28 -0.27
N ILE A 58 3.99 7.73 -1.16
CA ILE A 58 4.60 9.06 -1.05
C ILE A 58 3.55 10.15 -1.21
N GLY A 59 2.63 9.96 -2.14
CA GLY A 59 1.59 10.95 -2.44
C GLY A 59 0.37 10.87 -1.55
N TYR A 60 0.12 9.77 -0.88
CA TYR A 60 -1.11 9.58 -0.12
C TYR A 60 -0.90 8.95 1.25
N ASP A 61 -0.55 7.64 1.32
CA ASP A 61 -0.60 6.90 2.58
C ASP A 61 0.30 7.50 3.66
N ILE A 62 1.54 7.83 3.32
CA ILE A 62 2.49 8.37 4.30
C ILE A 62 2.05 9.73 4.85
N PRO A 63 1.73 10.73 4.00
CA PRO A 63 1.24 12.01 4.53
C PRO A 63 -0.02 11.87 5.36
N VAL A 64 -0.94 10.99 4.97
CA VAL A 64 -2.20 10.77 5.69
C VAL A 64 -1.92 10.15 7.06
N VAL A 65 -1.09 9.11 7.12
CA VAL A 65 -0.74 8.45 8.37
C VAL A 65 0.00 9.42 9.30
N GLU A 66 0.94 10.20 8.78
CA GLU A 66 1.67 11.16 9.60
C GLU A 66 0.74 12.21 10.19
N ARG A 67 -0.20 12.72 9.39
CA ARG A 67 -1.12 13.77 9.82
C ARG A 67 -2.16 13.25 10.81
N LEU A 68 -2.83 12.16 10.47
CA LEU A 68 -3.94 11.64 11.29
C LEU A 68 -3.44 10.80 12.47
N GLY A 69 -2.28 10.15 12.32
CA GLY A 69 -1.68 9.35 13.40
C GLY A 69 -0.74 10.13 14.30
N HIS A 70 -0.43 11.38 13.94
CA HIS A 70 0.53 12.23 14.67
C HIS A 70 1.87 11.51 14.86
N ILE A 71 2.39 10.91 13.79
CA ILE A 71 3.67 10.19 13.80
C ILE A 71 4.57 10.72 12.69
N ASP A 72 5.86 10.42 12.80
CA ASP A 72 6.88 10.83 11.83
C ASP A 72 7.51 9.57 11.22
N LEU A 73 7.43 9.45 9.91
CA LEU A 73 8.00 8.34 9.16
C LEU A 73 9.18 8.80 8.28
N SER A 74 9.70 9.99 8.52
CA SER A 74 10.75 10.59 7.68
C SER A 74 12.09 9.86 7.76
N ASP A 75 12.31 9.07 8.81
CA ASP A 75 13.53 8.28 8.98
C ASP A 75 13.50 6.94 8.25
N LYS A 76 12.37 6.60 7.63
CA LYS A 76 12.22 5.31 6.95
C LYS A 76 12.74 5.37 5.53
N LYS A 77 13.26 4.24 5.05
CA LYS A 77 13.50 4.04 3.64
C LYS A 77 12.15 3.81 2.96
N ILE A 78 11.88 4.55 1.89
CA ILE A 78 10.57 4.49 1.21
C ILE A 78 10.75 3.91 -0.18
N VAL A 79 9.93 2.90 -0.51
CA VAL A 79 9.84 2.35 -1.85
C VAL A 79 8.40 2.49 -2.32
N ASP A 80 8.18 3.34 -3.31
CA ASP A 80 6.85 3.57 -3.88
C ASP A 80 6.77 2.84 -5.21
N THR A 81 5.95 1.80 -5.27
CA THR A 81 5.84 0.95 -6.45
C THR A 81 5.18 1.67 -7.62
N LEU A 82 4.35 2.69 -7.38
CA LEU A 82 3.83 3.53 -8.47
C LEU A 82 4.98 4.30 -9.14
N VAL A 83 5.86 4.87 -8.35
CA VAL A 83 7.02 5.61 -8.87
C VAL A 83 7.94 4.67 -9.65
N LEU A 84 8.27 3.50 -9.10
CA LEU A 84 9.11 2.53 -9.78
C LEU A 84 8.48 2.02 -11.07
N SER A 85 7.17 1.79 -11.07
CA SER A 85 6.44 1.36 -12.25
C SER A 85 6.60 2.34 -13.40
N ARG A 86 6.46 3.64 -13.09
CA ARG A 86 6.62 4.71 -14.08
C ARG A 86 8.07 4.88 -14.52
N LEU A 87 9.00 4.70 -13.59
CA LEU A 87 10.43 4.87 -13.87
C LEU A 87 10.97 3.78 -14.77
N PHE A 88 10.66 2.51 -14.45
CA PHE A 88 11.23 1.36 -15.16
C PHE A 88 10.61 1.17 -16.54
N LYS A 89 9.36 1.52 -16.70
CA LYS A 89 8.64 1.31 -17.97
C LYS A 89 7.53 2.34 -18.08
N PRO A 90 7.84 3.57 -18.52
CA PRO A 90 6.86 4.67 -18.54
C PRO A 90 5.58 4.35 -19.30
N THR A 91 5.67 3.55 -20.38
CA THR A 91 4.51 3.16 -21.18
C THR A 91 4.18 1.70 -20.90
N ARG A 92 3.18 1.47 -20.05
CA ARG A 92 2.69 0.12 -19.75
C ARG A 92 1.27 -0.04 -20.25
N GLU A 93 0.99 -1.19 -20.83
CA GLU A 93 -0.38 -1.56 -21.15
C GLU A 93 -1.16 -1.73 -19.84
N GLY A 94 -2.34 -1.10 -19.75
CA GLY A 94 -3.15 -1.15 -18.52
C GLY A 94 -2.71 -0.18 -17.43
N ASN A 95 -1.77 0.73 -17.73
CA ASN A 95 -1.22 1.79 -16.90
C ASN A 95 -0.48 1.28 -15.63
N HIS A 96 -0.29 2.17 -14.64
CA HIS A 96 0.57 1.92 -13.48
C HIS A 96 -0.20 1.63 -12.19
N GLY A 97 -1.53 1.71 -12.22
CA GLY A 97 -2.35 1.45 -11.03
C GLY A 97 -2.32 -0.02 -10.61
N LEU A 98 -2.71 -0.28 -9.36
CA LEU A 98 -2.76 -1.65 -8.85
C LEU A 98 -3.72 -2.53 -9.66
N GLU A 99 -4.84 -1.97 -10.13
CA GLU A 99 -5.78 -2.72 -10.95
C GLU A 99 -5.12 -3.25 -12.22
N GLY A 100 -4.39 -2.37 -12.94
CA GLY A 100 -3.66 -2.79 -14.14
C GLY A 100 -2.60 -3.82 -13.85
N TRP A 101 -1.88 -3.66 -12.76
CA TRP A 101 -0.90 -4.66 -12.32
C TRP A 101 -1.56 -5.99 -11.97
N GLY A 102 -2.74 -5.94 -11.36
CA GLY A 102 -3.50 -7.15 -11.03
C GLY A 102 -3.83 -7.98 -12.28
N TYR A 103 -4.26 -7.30 -13.34
CA TYR A 103 -4.52 -8.00 -14.61
C TYR A 103 -3.25 -8.63 -15.18
N ARG A 104 -2.13 -7.92 -15.18
CA ARG A 104 -0.86 -8.44 -15.70
C ARG A 104 -0.34 -9.64 -14.90
N LEU A 105 -0.55 -9.63 -13.59
CA LEU A 105 -0.04 -10.68 -12.70
C LEU A 105 -1.05 -11.80 -12.44
N GLY A 106 -2.27 -11.70 -13.02
CA GLY A 106 -3.30 -12.69 -12.81
C GLY A 106 -3.87 -12.70 -11.39
N PHE A 107 -3.82 -11.55 -10.70
CA PHE A 107 -4.31 -11.40 -9.33
C PHE A 107 -5.18 -10.16 -9.26
N LYS A 108 -6.47 -10.32 -9.46
CA LYS A 108 -7.38 -9.17 -9.56
C LYS A 108 -7.50 -8.41 -8.24
N LYS A 109 -7.49 -7.09 -8.33
CA LYS A 109 -7.86 -6.20 -7.26
C LYS A 109 -9.33 -6.42 -6.91
N GLY A 110 -9.68 -6.27 -5.62
CA GLY A 110 -11.07 -6.37 -5.20
C GLY A 110 -11.94 -5.22 -5.75
N ASP A 111 -13.24 -5.37 -5.65
CA ASP A 111 -14.22 -4.42 -6.19
C ASP A 111 -14.98 -3.62 -5.12
N TYR A 112 -14.49 -3.61 -3.90
CA TYR A 112 -15.17 -2.98 -2.77
C TYR A 112 -15.54 -1.51 -3.05
N GLY A 113 -14.62 -0.75 -3.67
CA GLY A 113 -14.81 0.67 -3.94
C GLY A 113 -15.88 0.99 -4.98
N GLU A 114 -16.44 -0.02 -5.65
CA GLU A 114 -17.51 0.18 -6.62
C GLU A 114 -18.86 0.43 -5.96
N GLN A 115 -18.99 0.14 -4.67
CA GLN A 115 -20.23 0.35 -3.94
C GLN A 115 -20.38 1.83 -3.58
N GLU A 116 -21.62 2.34 -3.68
CA GLU A 116 -21.94 3.69 -3.25
C GLU A 116 -21.68 3.82 -1.75
N GLN A 117 -21.05 4.93 -1.36
CA GLN A 117 -20.74 5.23 0.05
C GLN A 117 -19.79 4.21 0.71
N ALA A 118 -19.04 3.44 -0.09
CA ALA A 118 -18.14 2.40 0.40
C ALA A 118 -17.13 2.92 1.42
N TRP A 119 -16.71 4.18 1.29
CA TRP A 119 -15.61 4.75 2.07
C TRP A 119 -16.05 5.57 3.27
N GLU A 120 -17.35 5.73 3.50
CA GLU A 120 -17.84 6.57 4.60
C GLU A 120 -17.57 5.97 5.97
N HIS A 121 -17.69 4.65 6.09
CA HIS A 121 -17.55 3.94 7.37
C HIS A 121 -16.69 2.70 7.20
N TYR A 122 -15.99 2.32 8.27
CA TYR A 122 -15.26 1.06 8.29
C TYR A 122 -16.23 -0.13 8.18
N THR A 123 -15.85 -1.12 7.38
CA THR A 123 -16.52 -2.43 7.33
C THR A 123 -15.48 -3.54 7.31
N PRO A 124 -15.82 -4.77 7.79
CA PRO A 124 -14.90 -5.90 7.66
C PRO A 124 -14.51 -6.22 6.22
N GLU A 125 -15.41 -5.98 5.27
CA GLU A 125 -15.14 -6.17 3.84
C GLU A 125 -14.07 -5.21 3.35
N MET A 126 -14.06 -4.00 3.87
CA MET A 126 -13.01 -3.01 3.58
C MET A 126 -11.64 -3.52 4.05
N LEU A 127 -11.58 -4.13 5.21
CA LEU A 127 -10.32 -4.70 5.72
C LEU A 127 -9.83 -5.82 4.81
N GLU A 128 -10.71 -6.70 4.36
CA GLU A 128 -10.35 -7.75 3.42
C GLU A 128 -9.88 -7.18 2.07
N TYR A 129 -10.53 -6.12 1.61
CA TYR A 129 -10.12 -5.41 0.39
C TYR A 129 -8.71 -4.83 0.55
N CYS A 130 -8.43 -4.19 1.68
CA CYS A 130 -7.11 -3.63 1.96
C CYS A 130 -6.04 -4.72 2.04
N LYS A 131 -6.37 -5.84 2.68
CA LYS A 131 -5.48 -6.99 2.77
C LYS A 131 -5.15 -7.55 1.38
N ARG A 132 -6.14 -7.64 0.51
CA ARG A 132 -5.93 -8.11 -0.86
C ARG A 132 -5.01 -7.16 -1.63
N ASP A 133 -5.18 -5.86 -1.44
CA ASP A 133 -4.33 -4.85 -2.07
C ASP A 133 -2.86 -4.98 -1.62
N VAL A 134 -2.63 -5.26 -0.34
CA VAL A 134 -1.27 -5.45 0.18
C VAL A 134 -0.63 -6.69 -0.42
N VAL A 135 -1.38 -7.79 -0.53
CA VAL A 135 -0.88 -9.02 -1.16
C VAL A 135 -0.54 -8.76 -2.62
N LEU A 136 -1.41 -8.07 -3.35
CA LEU A 136 -1.14 -7.68 -4.74
C LEU A 136 0.09 -6.79 -4.83
N ASN A 137 0.20 -5.79 -3.96
CA ASN A 137 1.33 -4.86 -3.97
C ASN A 137 2.66 -5.58 -3.72
N HIS A 138 2.67 -6.59 -2.87
CA HIS A 138 3.87 -7.40 -2.67
C HIS A 138 4.28 -8.11 -3.96
N LYS A 139 3.31 -8.64 -4.72
CA LYS A 139 3.57 -9.25 -6.02
C LYS A 139 4.12 -8.22 -7.02
N VAL A 140 3.57 -7.01 -7.00
CA VAL A 140 4.06 -5.90 -7.84
C VAL A 140 5.50 -5.54 -7.48
N TYR A 141 5.80 -5.44 -6.19
CA TYR A 141 7.14 -5.14 -5.72
C TYR A 141 8.15 -6.18 -6.22
N ASN A 142 7.81 -7.46 -6.13
CA ASN A 142 8.69 -8.53 -6.62
C ASN A 142 8.88 -8.46 -8.14
N ALA A 143 7.81 -8.17 -8.90
CA ALA A 143 7.90 -8.02 -10.34
C ALA A 143 8.81 -6.83 -10.71
N LEU A 144 8.69 -5.70 -10.00
CA LEU A 144 9.53 -4.53 -10.26
C LEU A 144 10.98 -4.78 -9.88
N LYS A 145 11.25 -5.52 -8.81
CA LYS A 145 12.61 -5.93 -8.46
C LYS A 145 13.23 -6.76 -9.58
N HIS A 146 12.46 -7.62 -10.20
CA HIS A 146 12.92 -8.41 -11.33
C HIS A 146 13.20 -7.51 -12.54
N GLU A 147 12.30 -6.56 -12.83
CA GLU A 147 12.51 -5.60 -13.92
C GLU A 147 13.74 -4.72 -13.70
N SER A 148 14.03 -4.36 -12.45
CA SER A 148 15.16 -3.47 -12.14
C SER A 148 16.50 -4.06 -12.56
N LYS A 149 16.60 -5.37 -12.67
CA LYS A 149 17.83 -6.05 -13.11
C LYS A 149 18.17 -5.75 -14.56
N GLY A 150 17.17 -5.44 -15.37
CA GLY A 150 17.37 -5.05 -16.76
C GLY A 150 17.30 -3.55 -17.01
N PHE A 151 17.09 -2.76 -15.95
CA PHE A 151 16.97 -1.32 -16.08
C PHE A 151 18.35 -0.65 -16.16
N THR A 152 18.55 0.15 -17.21
CA THR A 152 19.79 0.87 -17.43
C THR A 152 19.48 2.37 -17.45
N PRO A 153 19.78 3.11 -16.37
CA PRO A 153 19.57 4.56 -16.37
C PRO A 153 20.53 5.23 -17.35
N THR A 154 20.00 6.22 -18.06
CA THR A 154 20.80 6.99 -19.00
C THR A 154 20.96 8.42 -18.52
#